data_2a5a213ed2a8a4890d1ad6468cfb364c
#
_entry.id   2a5a213ed2a8a4890d1ad6468cfb364c
#
_cell.length_a   1.000
_cell.length_b   1.000
_cell.length_c   1.000
_cell.angle_alpha   90.00
_cell.angle_beta   90.00
_cell.angle_gamma   90.00
#
_symmetry.space_group_name_H-M   'P 1'
#
loop_
_entity.id
_entity.type
_entity.pdbx_description
1 polymer ?
#
loop_
_entity_poly.entity_id
_entity_poly.type
_entity_poly.pdbx_seq_one_letter_code
_entity_poly.pdbx_strand_id
1 'polypeptide(L)'
;MAEMITKGKEQVRGKSVLLYSGGMDSLIINYLMKPDVLLNISMNSAYDARERESFPDGEYVFLDNVIDLGRYERDDAIIPNRNAHLVLLASHYGETIWLGSVSGDRSFDKDKIFYNHMETLLNHMCQKQHWT
;
A
#
# COMPACT_ATOMS: atom_id res chain seq x y z
N MET A 1 -5.83 -2.24 11.88
CA MET A 1 -4.65 -2.39 11.01
C MET A 1 -4.69 -3.73 10.31
N ALA A 2 -4.20 -3.81 9.10
CA ALA A 2 -4.18 -5.04 8.35
C ALA A 2 -2.81 -5.25 7.70
N GLU A 3 -2.46 -6.51 7.56
CA GLU A 3 -1.17 -6.94 7.05
C GLU A 3 -1.38 -7.92 5.91
N MET A 4 -0.54 -7.83 4.87
CA MET A 4 -0.52 -8.79 3.79
C MET A 4 0.87 -9.36 3.65
N ILE A 5 0.95 -10.70 3.51
CA ILE A 5 2.21 -11.40 3.39
C ILE A 5 2.26 -12.07 2.03
N THR A 6 3.35 -11.81 1.30
CA THR A 6 3.61 -12.48 0.04
C THR A 6 4.87 -13.31 0.15
N LYS A 7 4.93 -14.39 -0.62
CA LYS A 7 6.17 -15.14 -0.82
C LYS A 7 6.81 -14.62 -2.10
N GLY A 8 7.44 -13.46 -2.00
CA GLY A 8 7.95 -12.75 -3.15
C GLY A 8 9.37 -13.12 -3.53
N LYS A 9 9.97 -12.25 -4.32
CA LYS A 9 11.34 -12.40 -4.77
C LYS A 9 12.32 -12.35 -3.61
N GLU A 10 13.50 -12.91 -3.82
CA GLU A 10 14.57 -12.94 -2.83
C GLU A 10 14.86 -11.56 -2.24
N GLN A 11 14.85 -10.50 -3.09
CA GLN A 11 15.18 -9.14 -2.69
C GLN A 11 14.25 -8.57 -1.62
N VAL A 12 13.01 -9.07 -1.52
CA VAL A 12 12.03 -8.55 -0.57
C VAL A 12 11.74 -9.51 0.56
N ARG A 13 12.39 -10.68 0.58
CA ARG A 13 12.15 -11.68 1.62
C ARG A 13 12.55 -11.14 2.99
N GLY A 14 11.64 -11.25 3.95
CA GLY A 14 11.86 -10.76 5.30
C GLY A 14 11.71 -9.26 5.47
N LYS A 15 11.44 -8.51 4.39
CA LYS A 15 11.23 -7.06 4.47
C LYS A 15 9.75 -6.73 4.60
N SER A 16 9.48 -5.63 5.28
CA SER A 16 8.13 -5.09 5.41
C SER A 16 8.04 -3.71 4.78
N VAL A 17 6.91 -3.42 4.15
CA VAL A 17 6.64 -2.13 3.53
C VAL A 17 5.31 -1.59 4.04
N LEU A 18 5.30 -0.31 4.36
CA LEU A 18 4.08 0.42 4.72
C LEU A 18 3.73 1.37 3.58
N LEU A 19 2.50 1.23 3.07
CA LEU A 19 1.92 2.22 2.18
C LEU A 19 1.58 3.46 3.02
N TYR A 20 2.41 4.49 2.90
CA TYR A 20 2.38 5.66 3.77
C TYR A 20 1.60 6.80 3.11
N SER A 21 0.51 7.20 3.75
CA SER A 21 -0.35 8.27 3.24
C SER A 21 -0.21 9.59 4.00
N GLY A 22 0.50 9.59 5.12
CA GLY A 22 0.61 10.74 6.00
C GLY A 22 -0.57 10.91 6.95
N GLY A 23 -1.57 10.03 6.87
CA GLY A 23 -2.69 10.03 7.81
C GLY A 23 -2.34 9.42 9.15
N MET A 24 -3.27 9.51 10.11
CA MET A 24 -3.06 9.03 11.47
C MET A 24 -2.75 7.53 11.51
N ASP A 25 -3.44 6.72 10.71
CA ASP A 25 -3.23 5.27 10.70
C ASP A 25 -1.82 4.92 10.24
N SER A 26 -1.34 5.57 9.18
CA SER A 26 0.03 5.37 8.68
C SER A 26 1.07 5.75 9.74
N LEU A 27 0.84 6.85 10.43
CA LEU A 27 1.75 7.30 11.48
C LEU A 27 1.83 6.30 12.62
N ILE A 28 0.69 5.78 13.08
CA ILE A 28 0.61 4.80 14.15
C ILE A 28 1.30 3.49 13.74
N ILE A 29 1.03 3.00 12.54
CA ILE A 29 1.63 1.76 12.04
C ILE A 29 3.15 1.90 11.93
N ASN A 30 3.63 3.04 11.43
CA ASN A 30 5.07 3.29 11.34
C ASN A 30 5.72 3.22 12.73
N TYR A 31 5.08 3.82 13.73
CA TYR A 31 5.61 3.83 15.09
C TYR A 31 5.62 2.43 15.70
N LEU A 32 4.53 1.68 15.54
CA LEU A 32 4.36 0.37 16.18
C LEU A 32 5.11 -0.76 15.47
N MET A 33 5.06 -0.79 14.15
CA MET A 33 5.55 -1.93 13.36
C MET A 33 6.94 -1.74 12.80
N LYS A 34 7.43 -0.50 12.75
CA LYS A 34 8.77 -0.16 12.28
C LYS A 34 9.09 -0.83 10.94
N PRO A 35 8.30 -0.55 9.89
CA PRO A 35 8.51 -1.18 8.59
C PRO A 35 9.88 -0.83 8.02
N ASP A 36 10.40 -1.70 7.17
CA ASP A 36 11.69 -1.47 6.50
C ASP A 36 11.60 -0.39 5.44
N VAL A 37 10.45 -0.25 4.80
CA VAL A 37 10.23 0.71 3.71
C VAL A 37 8.97 1.50 3.98
N LEU A 38 9.05 2.82 3.85
CA LEU A 38 7.90 3.72 3.82
C LEU A 38 7.67 4.10 2.35
N LEU A 39 6.60 3.62 1.77
CA LEU A 39 6.32 3.79 0.35
C LEU A 39 5.13 4.72 0.13
N ASN A 40 5.35 5.80 -0.59
CA ASN A 40 4.29 6.70 -1.02
C ASN A 40 4.21 6.71 -2.54
N ILE A 41 3.06 6.39 -3.07
CA ILE A 41 2.83 6.29 -4.51
C ILE A 41 1.91 7.44 -4.92
N SER A 42 2.42 8.31 -5.80
CA SER A 42 1.60 9.35 -6.40
C SER A 42 0.68 8.75 -7.44
N MET A 43 -0.59 9.09 -7.36
CA MET A 43 -1.61 8.66 -8.31
C MET A 43 -2.10 9.81 -9.19
N ASN A 44 -1.42 10.94 -9.12
CA ASN A 44 -1.82 12.19 -9.76
C ASN A 44 -3.20 12.68 -9.32
N SER A 45 -3.57 12.39 -8.07
CA SER A 45 -4.79 12.94 -7.47
C SER A 45 -4.55 14.38 -7.01
N ALA A 46 -5.64 15.11 -6.77
CA ALA A 46 -5.56 16.49 -6.32
C ALA A 46 -4.91 16.65 -4.93
N TYR A 47 -4.81 15.58 -4.17
CA TYR A 47 -4.34 15.61 -2.78
C TYR A 47 -2.89 15.15 -2.59
N ASP A 48 -2.24 14.61 -3.62
CA ASP A 48 -0.91 14.00 -3.49
C ASP A 48 0.14 14.95 -2.92
N ALA A 49 0.27 16.14 -3.49
CA ALA A 49 1.27 17.10 -3.04
C ALA A 49 1.01 17.58 -1.62
N ARG A 50 -0.26 17.78 -1.28
CA ARG A 50 -0.67 18.22 0.05
C ARG A 50 -0.37 17.16 1.10
N GLU A 51 -0.61 15.89 0.78
CA GLU A 51 -0.29 14.79 1.69
C GLU A 51 1.20 14.76 2.00
N ARG A 52 2.06 14.88 0.98
CA ARG A 52 3.51 14.81 1.17
C ARG A 52 4.06 15.95 2.01
N GLU A 53 3.46 17.11 1.94
CA GLU A 53 3.87 18.26 2.77
C GLU A 53 3.71 18.00 4.26
N SER A 54 2.79 17.13 4.64
CA SER A 54 2.52 16.79 6.04
C SER A 54 3.42 15.68 6.60
N PHE A 55 4.26 15.07 5.77
CA PHE A 55 5.08 13.95 6.21
C PHE A 55 6.16 14.42 7.20
N PRO A 56 6.33 13.72 8.33
CA PRO A 56 7.47 13.99 9.21
C PRO A 56 8.79 13.71 8.50
N ASP A 57 9.88 14.24 9.03
CA ASP A 57 11.21 13.93 8.53
C ASP A 57 11.45 12.42 8.61
N GLY A 58 12.06 11.87 7.57
CA GLY A 58 12.32 10.44 7.50
C GLY A 58 12.72 10.02 6.09
N GLU A 59 13.00 8.74 5.95
CA GLU A 59 13.37 8.16 4.66
C GLU A 59 12.14 7.52 4.02
N TYR A 60 11.78 8.03 2.86
CA TYR A 60 10.61 7.56 2.10
C TYR A 60 11.05 7.15 0.71
N VAL A 61 10.36 6.15 0.17
CA VAL A 61 10.44 5.84 -1.26
C VAL A 61 9.22 6.47 -1.92
N PHE A 62 9.46 7.36 -2.86
CA PHE A 62 8.40 8.02 -3.63
C PHE A 62 8.34 7.44 -5.03
N LEU A 63 7.17 6.96 -5.42
CA LEU A 63 6.91 6.52 -6.79
C LEU A 63 6.05 7.56 -7.49
N ASP A 64 6.64 8.24 -8.47
CA ASP A 64 5.97 9.25 -9.25
C ASP A 64 5.86 8.79 -10.70
N ASN A 65 4.75 9.14 -11.34
CA ASN A 65 4.50 8.82 -12.76
C ASN A 65 4.51 7.32 -13.09
N VAL A 66 4.34 6.48 -12.09
CA VAL A 66 4.22 5.02 -12.28
C VAL A 66 2.77 4.65 -12.61
N ILE A 67 1.83 5.34 -11.97
CA ILE A 67 0.42 5.05 -12.12
C ILE A 67 -0.36 6.37 -12.12
N ASP A 68 -1.37 6.47 -12.99
CA ASP A 68 -2.19 7.68 -13.13
C ASP A 68 -3.65 7.35 -12.81
N LEU A 69 -3.93 7.11 -11.53
CA LEU A 69 -5.29 6.80 -11.08
C LEU A 69 -6.13 8.04 -10.84
N GLY A 70 -5.52 9.21 -10.74
CA GLY A 70 -6.23 10.46 -10.52
C GLY A 70 -7.26 10.76 -11.61
N ARG A 71 -7.03 10.29 -12.84
CA ARG A 71 -7.98 10.43 -13.95
C ARG A 71 -9.30 9.70 -13.71
N TYR A 72 -9.30 8.72 -12.81
CA TYR A 72 -10.49 7.93 -12.49
C TYR A 72 -11.15 8.38 -11.19
N GLU A 73 -10.66 9.47 -10.60
CA GLU A 73 -11.22 10.01 -9.36
C GLU A 73 -12.66 10.46 -9.59
N ARG A 74 -13.56 9.97 -8.74
CA ARG A 74 -14.98 10.31 -8.81
C ARG A 74 -15.25 11.61 -8.07
N ASP A 75 -16.45 12.18 -8.25
CA ASP A 75 -16.87 13.41 -7.59
C ASP A 75 -16.84 13.29 -6.06
N ASP A 76 -17.00 12.08 -5.53
CA ASP A 76 -16.91 11.80 -4.10
C ASP A 76 -15.46 11.57 -3.60
N ALA A 77 -14.48 11.91 -4.42
CA ALA A 77 -13.05 11.73 -4.15
C ALA A 77 -12.61 10.26 -4.01
N ILE A 78 -13.42 9.33 -4.48
CA ILE A 78 -13.07 7.91 -4.50
C ILE A 78 -12.44 7.55 -5.83
N ILE A 79 -11.33 6.83 -5.77
CA ILE A 79 -10.69 6.23 -6.93
C ILE A 79 -10.95 4.72 -6.86
N PRO A 80 -11.75 4.16 -7.80
CA PRO A 80 -12.05 2.73 -7.75
C PRO A 80 -10.79 1.86 -7.82
N ASN A 81 -10.77 0.81 -7.01
CA ASN A 81 -9.67 -0.18 -6.97
C ASN A 81 -8.31 0.40 -6.56
N ARG A 82 -8.29 1.59 -5.97
CA ARG A 82 -7.04 2.26 -5.60
C ARG A 82 -6.11 1.39 -4.78
N ASN A 83 -6.62 0.81 -3.70
CA ASN A 83 -5.76 0.03 -2.80
C ASN A 83 -5.29 -1.28 -3.42
N ALA A 84 -6.05 -1.88 -4.33
CA ALA A 84 -5.58 -3.05 -5.06
C ALA A 84 -4.35 -2.72 -5.91
N HIS A 85 -4.37 -1.60 -6.63
CA HIS A 85 -3.21 -1.15 -7.40
C HIS A 85 -2.01 -0.87 -6.48
N LEU A 86 -2.25 -0.20 -5.36
CA LEU A 86 -1.18 0.16 -4.43
C LEU A 86 -0.53 -1.08 -3.80
N VAL A 87 -1.33 -2.08 -3.43
CA VAL A 87 -0.82 -3.32 -2.85
C VAL A 87 0.02 -4.09 -3.86
N LEU A 88 -0.40 -4.17 -5.10
CA LEU A 88 0.38 -4.84 -6.15
C LEU A 88 1.74 -4.16 -6.35
N LEU A 89 1.77 -2.83 -6.38
CA LEU A 89 3.04 -2.10 -6.47
C LEU A 89 3.90 -2.31 -5.23
N ALA A 90 3.31 -2.27 -4.05
CA ALA A 90 4.03 -2.44 -2.79
C ALA A 90 4.67 -3.83 -2.67
N SER A 91 4.12 -4.84 -3.33
CA SER A 91 4.66 -6.20 -3.30
C SER A 91 6.07 -6.29 -3.87
N HIS A 92 6.51 -5.29 -4.63
CA HIS A 92 7.88 -5.22 -5.14
C HIS A 92 8.88 -4.69 -4.11
N TYR A 93 8.40 -4.18 -2.97
CA TYR A 93 9.23 -3.53 -1.95
C TYR A 93 9.27 -4.26 -0.62
N GLY A 94 8.36 -5.21 -0.40
CA GLY A 94 8.33 -5.97 0.83
C GLY A 94 7.48 -7.22 0.72
N GLU A 95 7.83 -8.22 1.52
CA GLU A 95 7.07 -9.46 1.65
C GLU A 95 5.82 -9.24 2.49
N THR A 96 5.93 -8.42 3.53
CA THR A 96 4.81 -8.03 4.38
C THR A 96 4.40 -6.61 4.02
N ILE A 97 3.13 -6.43 3.69
CA ILE A 97 2.59 -5.12 3.28
C ILE A 97 1.61 -4.64 4.34
N TRP A 98 1.90 -3.46 4.88
CA TRP A 98 1.02 -2.79 5.84
C TRP A 98 0.21 -1.72 5.15
N LEU A 99 -1.08 -1.69 5.44
CA LEU A 99 -2.02 -0.72 4.90
C LEU A 99 -2.95 -0.29 6.02
N GLY A 100 -3.08 1.01 6.25
CA GLY A 100 -3.95 1.55 7.28
C GLY A 100 -5.42 1.34 6.93
N SER A 101 -6.17 0.79 7.87
CA SER A 101 -7.62 0.67 7.76
C SER A 101 -8.25 0.65 9.13
N VAL A 102 -9.50 1.07 9.21
CA VAL A 102 -10.28 1.02 10.44
C VAL A 102 -11.52 0.16 10.24
N SER A 103 -11.96 -0.48 11.32
CA SER A 103 -13.20 -1.24 11.30
C SER A 103 -14.36 -0.33 10.96
N GLY A 104 -15.20 -0.74 10.01
CA GLY A 104 -16.33 0.05 9.58
C GLY A 104 -16.07 0.98 8.40
N ASP A 105 -14.86 0.96 7.82
CA ASP A 105 -14.60 1.67 6.57
C ASP A 105 -15.59 1.23 5.50
N ARG A 106 -16.13 2.22 4.76
CA ARG A 106 -17.10 1.96 3.69
C ARG A 106 -16.46 1.52 2.39
N SER A 107 -15.15 1.63 2.29
CA SER A 107 -14.44 1.27 1.08
C SER A 107 -14.22 -0.23 1.03
N PHE A 108 -14.65 -0.87 -0.06
CA PHE A 108 -14.51 -2.32 -0.23
C PHE A 108 -13.06 -2.75 -0.46
N ASP A 109 -12.17 -1.83 -0.76
CA ASP A 109 -10.75 -2.13 -0.97
C ASP A 109 -9.91 -1.92 0.29
N LYS A 110 -10.54 -1.93 1.47
CA LYS A 110 -9.89 -1.80 2.78
C LYS A 110 -10.45 -2.77 3.83
N ASP A 111 -11.39 -3.62 3.48
CA ASP A 111 -11.98 -4.53 4.44
C ASP A 111 -11.20 -5.85 4.54
N LYS A 112 -11.57 -6.67 5.52
CA LYS A 112 -10.90 -7.96 5.76
C LYS A 112 -11.03 -8.90 4.56
N ILE A 113 -12.15 -8.85 3.86
CA ILE A 113 -12.37 -9.67 2.67
C ILE A 113 -11.40 -9.28 1.57
N PHE A 114 -11.22 -7.99 1.35
CA PHE A 114 -10.24 -7.47 0.41
C PHE A 114 -8.82 -7.97 0.74
N TYR A 115 -8.39 -7.86 2.00
CA TYR A 115 -7.06 -8.32 2.42
C TYR A 115 -6.86 -9.81 2.16
N ASN A 116 -7.86 -10.61 2.48
CA ASN A 116 -7.79 -12.05 2.25
C ASN A 116 -7.66 -12.40 0.77
N HIS A 117 -8.40 -11.70 -0.08
CA HIS A 117 -8.32 -11.91 -1.54
C HIS A 117 -6.97 -11.50 -2.09
N MET A 118 -6.44 -10.35 -1.65
CA MET A 118 -5.13 -9.88 -2.11
C MET A 118 -4.00 -10.80 -1.66
N GLU A 119 -4.04 -11.25 -0.43
CA GLU A 119 -3.05 -12.20 0.09
C GLU A 119 -3.08 -13.51 -0.69
N THR A 120 -4.26 -14.04 -0.95
CA THR A 120 -4.42 -15.25 -1.74
C THR A 120 -3.89 -15.09 -3.16
N LEU A 121 -4.21 -13.96 -3.80
CA LEU A 121 -3.72 -13.66 -5.15
C LEU A 121 -2.20 -13.59 -5.20
N LEU A 122 -1.59 -12.82 -4.31
CA LEU A 122 -0.14 -12.65 -4.30
C LEU A 122 0.60 -13.95 -4.01
N ASN A 123 0.11 -14.75 -3.06
CA ASN A 123 0.70 -16.05 -2.76
C ASN A 123 0.57 -17.02 -3.94
N HIS A 124 -0.58 -17.00 -4.60
CA HIS A 124 -0.80 -17.84 -5.79
C HIS A 124 0.19 -17.49 -6.90
N MET A 125 0.36 -16.21 -7.20
CA MET A 125 1.26 -15.74 -8.24
C MET A 125 2.71 -16.09 -7.93
N CYS A 126 3.14 -15.91 -6.69
CA CYS A 126 4.50 -16.26 -6.27
C CYS A 126 4.79 -17.76 -6.47
N GLN A 127 3.85 -18.61 -6.09
CA GLN A 127 3.98 -20.07 -6.25
C GLN A 127 4.05 -20.48 -7.72
N LYS A 128 3.19 -19.89 -8.56
CA LYS A 128 3.08 -20.25 -9.97
C LYS A 128 4.25 -19.74 -10.81
N GLN A 129 4.80 -18.60 -10.46
CA GLN A 129 5.86 -17.98 -11.23
C GLN A 129 7.26 -18.31 -10.73
N HIS A 130 7.37 -19.06 -9.63
CA HIS A 130 8.65 -19.44 -9.05
C HIS A 130 9.58 -18.25 -8.80
N TRP A 131 9.04 -17.25 -8.11
CA TRP A 131 9.78 -16.04 -7.77
C TRP A 131 10.79 -16.32 -6.67
N THR A 132 11.88 -16.87 -7.03
CA THR A 132 12.97 -17.15 -6.09
C THR A 132 14.15 -16.24 -6.34
#